data_e32e61945d81fd63640e90e0da957064
#
_entry.id   e32e61945d81fd63640e90e0da957064
#
_cell.length_a   1.000
_cell.length_b   1.000
_cell.length_c   1.000
_cell.angle_alpha   90.00
_cell.angle_beta   90.00
_cell.angle_gamma   90.00
#
_symmetry.space_group_name_H-M   'P 1'
#
loop_
_entity.id
_entity.type
_entity.pdbx_description
1 polymer ?
#
loop_
_entity_poly.entity_id
_entity_poly.type
_entity_poly.pdbx_seq_one_letter_code
_entity_poly.pdbx_strand_id
1 'polypeptide(L)'
;MSKELTVHGEALGASREGTLAVESFLKENYRFRYNELSGKVEYVILPAGDKPDWRVLTNKALNSIIIRAKREEVCEKGSPKTDIIELVQSDEIETFNPIRDYLNHLPQWDGQNHVAQLFSRLPGISSEQLDFLAVWIRATVAHWLQMDTLHGNECVPTLIGAQGCGKTTFLRKPSVNPVL
;
A
#
# COMPACT_ATOMS: atom_id res chain seq x y z
N MET A 1 -34.10 32.37 28.84
CA MET A 1 -32.92 31.52 28.73
C MET A 1 -33.23 30.17 28.06
N SER A 2 -33.94 30.13 26.92
CA SER A 2 -34.29 28.83 26.26
C SER A 2 -34.07 28.81 24.73
N LYS A 3 -33.52 29.87 24.15
CA LYS A 3 -33.25 29.90 22.69
C LYS A 3 -31.83 29.51 22.25
N GLU A 4 -30.85 29.57 23.15
CA GLU A 4 -29.46 29.22 22.77
C GLU A 4 -29.16 27.73 22.73
N LEU A 5 -29.88 26.90 23.52
CA LEU A 5 -29.68 25.44 23.53
C LEU A 5 -30.22 24.75 22.26
N THR A 6 -31.25 25.31 21.62
CA THR A 6 -31.86 24.70 20.41
C THR A 6 -30.98 24.92 19.17
N VAL A 7 -30.31 26.07 19.06
CA VAL A 7 -29.44 26.39 17.92
C VAL A 7 -28.18 25.52 17.91
N HIS A 8 -27.61 25.18 19.07
CA HIS A 8 -26.44 24.31 19.15
C HIS A 8 -26.79 22.85 18.84
N GLY A 9 -27.97 22.37 19.21
CA GLY A 9 -28.40 21.01 18.88
C GLY A 9 -28.68 20.81 17.40
N GLU A 10 -29.29 21.77 16.72
CA GLU A 10 -29.56 21.71 15.27
C GLU A 10 -28.27 21.83 14.44
N ALA A 11 -27.31 22.66 14.84
CA ALA A 11 -26.02 22.81 14.16
C ALA A 11 -25.17 21.54 14.28
N LEU A 12 -25.15 20.87 15.44
CA LEU A 12 -24.47 19.62 15.68
C LEU A 12 -25.14 18.45 14.91
N GLY A 13 -26.46 18.41 14.84
CA GLY A 13 -27.21 17.40 14.08
C GLY A 13 -26.95 17.52 12.56
N ALA A 14 -27.04 18.73 12.02
CA ALA A 14 -26.78 19.00 10.61
C ALA A 14 -25.32 18.69 10.21
N SER A 15 -24.34 18.91 11.07
CA SER A 15 -22.93 18.54 10.85
C SER A 15 -22.76 17.03 10.80
N ARG A 16 -23.36 16.27 11.73
CA ARG A 16 -23.30 14.83 11.78
C ARG A 16 -23.95 14.17 10.56
N GLU A 17 -25.10 14.62 10.13
CA GLU A 17 -25.78 14.12 8.92
C GLU A 17 -24.92 14.36 7.67
N GLY A 18 -24.29 15.52 7.56
CA GLY A 18 -23.39 15.84 6.46
C GLY A 18 -22.18 14.90 6.41
N THR A 19 -21.55 14.64 7.55
CA THR A 19 -20.40 13.71 7.63
C THR A 19 -20.81 12.29 7.23
N LEU A 20 -21.94 11.78 7.73
CA LEU A 20 -22.45 10.45 7.36
C LEU A 20 -22.80 10.35 5.87
N ALA A 21 -23.33 11.41 5.26
CA ALA A 21 -23.60 11.44 3.83
C ALA A 21 -22.30 11.37 3.00
N VAL A 22 -21.25 12.08 3.43
CA VAL A 22 -19.93 12.02 2.82
C VAL A 22 -19.32 10.60 2.93
N GLU A 23 -19.40 10.00 4.11
CA GLU A 23 -18.92 8.62 4.31
C GLU A 23 -19.63 7.62 3.39
N SER A 24 -20.97 7.70 3.29
CA SER A 24 -21.76 6.84 2.42
C SER A 24 -21.37 7.02 0.96
N PHE A 25 -21.29 8.28 0.50
CA PHE A 25 -20.84 8.61 -0.85
C PHE A 25 -19.45 8.02 -1.15
N LEU A 26 -18.50 8.15 -0.23
CA LEU A 26 -17.15 7.62 -0.43
C LEU A 26 -17.15 6.09 -0.45
N LYS A 27 -17.84 5.43 0.48
CA LYS A 27 -17.93 3.96 0.55
C LYS A 27 -18.63 3.34 -0.67
N GLU A 28 -19.61 4.01 -1.25
CA GLU A 28 -20.33 3.56 -2.44
C GLU A 28 -19.53 3.71 -3.74
N ASN A 29 -18.70 4.75 -3.82
CA ASN A 29 -18.03 5.11 -5.06
C ASN A 29 -16.53 4.83 -5.10
N TYR A 30 -15.90 4.64 -3.93
CA TYR A 30 -14.45 4.48 -3.82
C TYR A 30 -14.07 3.48 -2.72
N ARG A 31 -12.92 2.85 -2.88
CA ARG A 31 -12.19 2.23 -1.78
C ARG A 31 -10.86 2.94 -1.65
N PHE A 32 -10.44 3.12 -0.39
CA PHE A 32 -9.15 3.74 -0.06
C PHE A 32 -8.32 2.76 0.74
N ARG A 33 -7.00 2.87 0.63
CA ARG A 33 -6.05 2.17 1.48
C ARG A 33 -4.79 3.02 1.69
N TYR A 34 -4.17 2.91 2.83
CA TYR A 34 -2.89 3.52 3.10
C TYR A 34 -1.77 2.51 2.82
N ASN A 35 -0.93 2.78 1.83
CA ASN A 35 0.20 1.94 1.48
C ASN A 35 1.39 2.27 2.37
N GLU A 36 1.72 1.38 3.31
CA GLU A 36 2.81 1.56 4.28
C GLU A 36 4.18 1.72 3.64
N LEU A 37 4.41 1.07 2.49
CA LEU A 37 5.70 1.11 1.80
C LEU A 37 5.94 2.46 1.13
N SER A 38 4.94 3.02 0.48
CA SER A 38 5.04 4.29 -0.22
C SER A 38 4.71 5.50 0.66
N GLY A 39 4.09 5.29 1.84
CA GLY A 39 3.58 6.34 2.72
C GLY A 39 2.44 7.15 2.08
N LYS A 40 1.68 6.56 1.16
CA LYS A 40 0.66 7.26 0.40
C LYS A 40 -0.69 6.58 0.50
N VAL A 41 -1.75 7.37 0.49
CA VAL A 41 -3.10 6.87 0.28
C VAL A 41 -3.29 6.50 -1.18
N GLU A 42 -3.85 5.33 -1.42
CA GLU A 42 -4.27 4.83 -2.73
C GLU A 42 -5.79 4.72 -2.76
N TYR A 43 -6.37 4.82 -3.94
CA TYR A 43 -7.80 4.69 -4.13
C TYR A 43 -8.13 3.92 -5.40
N VAL A 44 -9.31 3.33 -5.42
CA VAL A 44 -9.94 2.72 -6.60
C VAL A 44 -11.38 3.18 -6.71
N ILE A 45 -11.86 3.33 -7.95
CA ILE A 45 -13.24 3.71 -8.25
C ILE A 45 -14.09 2.44 -8.31
N LEU A 46 -15.25 2.43 -7.68
CA LEU A 46 -16.20 1.33 -7.68
C LEU A 46 -17.24 1.45 -8.82
N PRO A 47 -17.78 0.31 -9.34
CA PRO A 47 -17.39 -1.05 -8.99
C PRO A 47 -16.00 -1.42 -9.52
N ALA A 48 -15.19 -2.05 -8.67
CA ALA A 48 -13.88 -2.56 -9.05
C ALA A 48 -14.01 -4.03 -9.50
N GLY A 49 -13.34 -4.41 -10.58
CA GLY A 49 -13.26 -5.80 -11.01
C GLY A 49 -12.31 -6.64 -10.15
N ASP A 50 -12.07 -7.89 -10.56
CA ASP A 50 -11.21 -8.85 -9.83
C ASP A 50 -9.75 -8.34 -9.62
N LYS A 51 -9.30 -7.44 -10.50
CA LYS A 51 -7.99 -6.76 -10.38
C LYS A 51 -8.22 -5.25 -10.31
N PRO A 52 -8.43 -4.70 -9.12
CA PRO A 52 -8.67 -3.28 -8.95
C PRO A 52 -7.43 -2.45 -9.36
N ASP A 53 -7.65 -1.42 -10.17
CA ASP A 53 -6.63 -0.46 -10.58
C ASP A 53 -6.40 0.58 -9.48
N TRP A 54 -5.56 0.23 -8.52
CA TRP A 54 -5.19 1.12 -7.42
C TRP A 54 -4.30 2.25 -7.91
N ARG A 55 -4.68 3.47 -7.57
CA ARG A 55 -4.00 4.71 -7.97
C ARG A 55 -3.66 5.54 -6.76
N VAL A 56 -2.51 6.19 -6.77
CA VAL A 56 -2.12 7.13 -5.70
C VAL A 56 -3.12 8.31 -5.66
N LEU A 57 -3.63 8.60 -4.47
CA LEU A 57 -4.50 9.76 -4.23
C LEU A 57 -3.69 11.05 -4.26
N THR A 58 -3.54 11.60 -5.46
CA THR A 58 -2.90 12.91 -5.63
C THR A 58 -3.87 14.04 -5.29
N ASN A 59 -3.36 15.25 -5.03
CA ASN A 59 -4.20 16.44 -4.83
C ASN A 59 -5.17 16.67 -6.00
N LYS A 60 -4.77 16.34 -7.22
CA LYS A 60 -5.64 16.42 -8.40
C LYS A 60 -6.78 15.43 -8.32
N ALA A 61 -6.51 14.19 -7.95
CA ALA A 61 -7.51 13.14 -7.77
C ALA A 61 -8.48 13.50 -6.63
N LEU A 62 -7.95 13.92 -5.48
CA LEU A 62 -8.74 14.37 -4.34
C LEU A 62 -9.69 15.52 -4.71
N ASN A 63 -9.20 16.53 -5.42
CA ASN A 63 -10.04 17.63 -5.90
C ASN A 63 -11.14 17.16 -6.87
N SER A 64 -10.86 16.15 -7.70
CA SER A 64 -11.85 15.55 -8.60
C SER A 64 -12.98 14.85 -7.81
N ILE A 65 -12.63 14.13 -6.72
CA ILE A 65 -13.60 13.50 -5.81
C ILE A 65 -14.46 14.58 -5.14
N ILE A 66 -13.85 15.64 -4.61
CA ILE A 66 -14.55 16.75 -3.97
C ILE A 66 -15.52 17.45 -4.94
N ILE A 67 -15.09 17.68 -6.18
CA ILE A 67 -15.94 18.30 -7.21
C ILE A 67 -17.13 17.38 -7.55
N ARG A 68 -16.89 16.07 -7.62
CA ARG A 68 -17.96 15.09 -7.86
C ARG A 68 -18.96 15.11 -6.70
N ALA A 69 -18.52 15.04 -5.46
CA ALA A 69 -19.39 15.12 -4.29
C ALA A 69 -20.23 16.41 -4.25
N LYS A 70 -19.66 17.55 -4.67
CA LYS A 70 -20.41 18.79 -4.79
C LYS A 70 -21.47 18.77 -5.89
N ARG A 71 -21.19 18.16 -7.03
CA ARG A 71 -22.13 18.04 -8.15
C ARG A 71 -23.30 17.10 -7.83
N GLU A 72 -23.02 16.07 -7.04
CA GLU A 72 -24.02 15.11 -6.56
C GLU A 72 -24.75 15.59 -5.30
N GLU A 73 -24.48 16.85 -4.86
CA GLU A 73 -25.16 17.51 -3.72
C GLU A 73 -25.14 16.63 -2.44
N VAL A 74 -24.00 15.94 -2.19
CA VAL A 74 -23.85 15.00 -1.07
C VAL A 74 -24.13 15.64 0.28
N CYS A 75 -23.85 16.95 0.42
CA CYS A 75 -24.17 17.71 1.61
C CYS A 75 -25.25 18.74 1.29
N GLU A 76 -26.35 18.74 2.04
CA GLU A 76 -27.41 19.76 1.92
C GLU A 76 -26.91 21.17 2.26
N LYS A 77 -26.01 21.28 3.23
CA LYS A 77 -25.41 22.54 3.68
C LYS A 77 -23.92 22.42 3.81
N GLY A 78 -23.18 23.41 3.34
CA GLY A 78 -21.74 23.45 3.47
C GLY A 78 -20.97 22.85 2.30
N SER A 79 -19.76 22.41 2.56
CA SER A 79 -18.87 21.81 1.55
C SER A 79 -18.34 20.47 2.05
N PRO A 80 -18.44 19.39 1.26
CA PRO A 80 -17.96 18.08 1.65
C PRO A 80 -16.42 17.99 1.72
N LYS A 81 -15.72 19.08 1.42
CA LYS A 81 -14.26 19.09 1.28
C LYS A 81 -13.53 18.68 2.56
N THR A 82 -13.92 19.26 3.70
CA THR A 82 -13.25 19.03 4.98
C THR A 82 -13.44 17.57 5.41
N ASP A 83 -14.68 17.10 5.39
CA ASP A 83 -15.03 15.73 5.78
C ASP A 83 -14.32 14.67 4.88
N ILE A 84 -14.25 14.93 3.57
CA ILE A 84 -13.51 14.06 2.64
C ILE A 84 -12.01 14.01 2.99
N ILE A 85 -11.39 15.18 3.27
CA ILE A 85 -9.96 15.24 3.61
C ILE A 85 -9.69 14.54 4.94
N GLU A 86 -10.51 14.82 5.96
CA GLU A 86 -10.38 14.21 7.28
C GLU A 86 -10.52 12.69 7.22
N LEU A 87 -11.50 12.17 6.49
CA LEU A 87 -11.69 10.74 6.33
C LEU A 87 -10.50 10.08 5.61
N VAL A 88 -10.05 10.63 4.47
CA VAL A 88 -8.96 10.01 3.70
C VAL A 88 -7.58 10.14 4.36
N GLN A 89 -7.46 10.97 5.39
CA GLN A 89 -6.26 11.14 6.21
C GLN A 89 -6.38 10.53 7.61
N SER A 90 -7.50 9.89 7.92
CA SER A 90 -7.72 9.24 9.22
C SER A 90 -7.21 7.80 9.24
N ASP A 91 -7.10 7.25 10.44
CA ASP A 91 -6.75 5.85 10.68
C ASP A 91 -7.91 4.87 10.34
N GLU A 92 -9.07 5.38 9.90
CA GLU A 92 -10.19 4.56 9.45
C GLU A 92 -9.95 3.92 8.07
N ILE A 93 -8.93 4.40 7.35
CA ILE A 93 -8.54 3.82 6.07
C ILE A 93 -7.72 2.56 6.30
N GLU A 94 -8.11 1.50 5.58
CA GLU A 94 -7.42 0.22 5.62
C GLU A 94 -5.92 0.38 5.35
N THR A 95 -5.09 -0.11 6.26
CA THR A 95 -3.65 -0.15 6.06
C THR A 95 -3.26 -1.33 5.18
N PHE A 96 -2.48 -1.08 4.15
CA PHE A 96 -2.03 -2.06 3.17
C PHE A 96 -0.50 -2.13 3.12
N ASN A 97 0.04 -3.31 3.33
CA ASN A 97 1.46 -3.57 3.14
C ASN A 97 1.64 -4.51 1.93
N PRO A 98 2.15 -4.01 0.78
CA PRO A 98 2.26 -4.80 -0.44
C PRO A 98 3.21 -5.99 -0.31
N ILE A 99 4.23 -5.89 0.55
CA ILE A 99 5.17 -6.99 0.80
C ILE A 99 4.48 -8.09 1.61
N ARG A 100 3.79 -7.72 2.68
CA ARG A 100 3.04 -8.68 3.51
C ARG A 100 1.94 -9.35 2.70
N ASP A 101 1.22 -8.58 1.89
CA ASP A 101 0.19 -9.10 1.00
C ASP A 101 0.76 -10.12 0.00
N TYR A 102 1.86 -9.78 -0.66
CA TYR A 102 2.55 -10.69 -1.56
C TYR A 102 2.99 -11.99 -0.87
N LEU A 103 3.60 -11.88 0.31
CA LEU A 103 4.08 -13.06 1.05
C LEU A 103 2.93 -13.96 1.52
N ASN A 104 1.79 -13.38 1.90
CA ASN A 104 0.61 -14.12 2.32
C ASN A 104 -0.08 -14.85 1.16
N HIS A 105 0.11 -14.39 -0.08
CA HIS A 105 -0.44 -15.02 -1.28
C HIS A 105 0.53 -15.98 -1.97
N LEU A 106 1.73 -16.20 -1.41
CA LEU A 106 2.63 -17.21 -1.92
C LEU A 106 2.01 -18.62 -1.77
N PRO A 107 2.26 -19.53 -2.74
CA PRO A 107 1.84 -20.90 -2.61
C PRO A 107 2.53 -21.55 -1.39
N GLN A 108 1.89 -22.61 -0.87
CA GLN A 108 2.48 -23.38 0.21
C GLN A 108 3.87 -23.88 -0.22
N TRP A 109 4.84 -23.83 0.70
CA TRP A 109 6.20 -24.29 0.44
C TRP A 109 6.22 -25.78 0.05
N ASP A 110 6.87 -26.07 -1.03
CA ASP A 110 7.00 -27.41 -1.62
C ASP A 110 8.17 -28.24 -1.03
N GLY A 111 8.83 -27.74 0.00
CA GLY A 111 9.98 -28.39 0.65
C GLY A 111 11.32 -28.15 -0.06
N GLN A 112 11.36 -27.44 -1.18
CA GLN A 112 12.57 -27.21 -1.95
C GLN A 112 13.32 -25.94 -1.54
N ASN A 113 14.64 -25.94 -1.67
CA ASN A 113 15.45 -24.75 -1.45
C ASN A 113 15.55 -23.92 -2.74
N HIS A 114 14.51 -23.11 -3.01
CA HIS A 114 14.44 -22.23 -4.18
C HIS A 114 15.56 -21.18 -4.22
N VAL A 115 16.04 -20.73 -3.06
CA VAL A 115 17.15 -19.78 -2.98
C VAL A 115 18.42 -20.43 -3.52
N ALA A 116 18.74 -21.64 -3.08
CA ALA A 116 19.87 -22.40 -3.60
C ALA A 116 19.71 -22.69 -5.09
N GLN A 117 18.53 -23.10 -5.54
CA GLN A 117 18.25 -23.33 -6.97
C GLN A 117 18.44 -22.08 -7.84
N LEU A 118 18.05 -20.91 -7.33
CA LEU A 118 18.24 -19.65 -8.03
C LEU A 118 19.72 -19.31 -8.17
N PHE A 119 20.44 -19.29 -7.06
CA PHE A 119 21.84 -18.84 -7.03
C PHE A 119 22.84 -19.87 -7.56
N SER A 120 22.52 -21.16 -7.56
CA SER A 120 23.36 -22.19 -8.21
C SER A 120 23.52 -22.00 -9.73
N ARG A 121 22.70 -21.14 -10.33
CA ARG A 121 22.84 -20.72 -11.74
C ARG A 121 24.00 -19.77 -11.97
N LEU A 122 24.62 -19.25 -10.92
CA LEU A 122 25.81 -18.39 -11.02
C LEU A 122 27.05 -19.28 -11.18
N PRO A 123 27.85 -19.07 -12.25
CA PRO A 123 29.06 -19.86 -12.46
C PRO A 123 30.05 -19.68 -11.31
N GLY A 124 30.59 -20.82 -10.81
CA GLY A 124 31.63 -20.80 -9.79
C GLY A 124 31.17 -20.46 -8.37
N ILE A 125 29.88 -20.45 -8.09
CA ILE A 125 29.37 -20.25 -6.74
C ILE A 125 29.68 -21.46 -5.85
N SER A 126 30.18 -21.25 -4.63
CA SER A 126 30.42 -22.29 -3.65
C SER A 126 29.20 -22.58 -2.78
N SER A 127 29.21 -23.73 -2.08
CA SER A 127 28.16 -24.05 -1.10
C SER A 127 28.07 -23.03 0.03
N GLU A 128 29.20 -22.55 0.53
CA GLU A 128 29.25 -21.52 1.57
C GLU A 128 28.60 -20.19 1.11
N GLN A 129 28.84 -19.81 -0.16
CA GLN A 129 28.20 -18.62 -0.74
C GLN A 129 26.70 -18.80 -0.89
N LEU A 130 26.22 -19.99 -1.22
CA LEU A 130 24.78 -20.30 -1.27
C LEU A 130 24.14 -20.16 0.12
N ASP A 131 24.79 -20.67 1.16
CA ASP A 131 24.32 -20.54 2.55
C ASP A 131 24.28 -19.07 2.98
N PHE A 132 25.29 -18.29 2.62
CA PHE A 132 25.33 -16.86 2.87
C PHE A 132 24.17 -16.12 2.20
N LEU A 133 23.89 -16.43 0.95
CA LEU A 133 22.78 -15.84 0.20
C LEU A 133 21.43 -16.24 0.79
N ALA A 134 21.28 -17.47 1.28
CA ALA A 134 20.07 -17.91 1.95
C ALA A 134 19.84 -17.15 3.27
N VAL A 135 20.89 -16.89 4.05
CA VAL A 135 20.81 -16.05 5.25
C VAL A 135 20.45 -14.61 4.88
N TRP A 136 21.08 -14.06 3.85
CA TRP A 136 20.83 -12.70 3.38
C TRP A 136 19.38 -12.50 2.93
N ILE A 137 18.81 -13.43 2.14
CA ILE A 137 17.40 -13.35 1.72
C ILE A 137 16.46 -13.36 2.94
N ARG A 138 16.70 -14.28 3.90
CA ARG A 138 15.88 -14.35 5.11
C ARG A 138 15.95 -13.06 5.93
N ALA A 139 17.15 -12.51 6.11
CA ALA A 139 17.35 -11.24 6.80
C ALA A 139 16.63 -10.07 6.06
N THR A 140 16.71 -10.06 4.73
CA THR A 140 16.01 -9.06 3.91
C THR A 140 14.49 -9.13 4.11
N VAL A 141 13.92 -10.34 4.07
CA VAL A 141 12.46 -10.54 4.29
C VAL A 141 12.07 -10.15 5.72
N ALA A 142 12.86 -10.52 6.73
CA ALA A 142 12.61 -10.13 8.12
C ALA A 142 12.63 -8.60 8.28
N HIS A 143 13.55 -7.91 7.63
CA HIS A 143 13.62 -6.45 7.60
C HIS A 143 12.39 -5.82 6.92
N TRP A 144 11.97 -6.34 5.79
CA TRP A 144 10.74 -5.90 5.10
C TRP A 144 9.48 -6.07 5.94
N LEU A 145 9.43 -7.10 6.77
CA LEU A 145 8.34 -7.35 7.71
C LEU A 145 8.47 -6.60 9.03
N GLN A 146 9.51 -5.77 9.18
CA GLN A 146 9.83 -5.03 10.41
C GLN A 146 9.99 -5.95 11.65
N MET A 147 10.43 -7.19 11.43
CA MET A 147 10.70 -8.14 12.50
C MET A 147 12.06 -7.91 13.16
N ASP A 148 12.92 -7.13 12.51
CA ASP A 148 14.24 -6.74 13.01
C ASP A 148 14.20 -5.25 13.42
N THR A 149 14.20 -5.02 14.73
CA THR A 149 14.08 -3.66 15.30
C THR A 149 15.44 -3.02 15.61
N LEU A 150 16.54 -3.78 15.61
CA LEU A 150 17.84 -3.32 16.08
C LEU A 150 18.87 -3.14 14.98
N HIS A 151 18.86 -4.00 13.97
CA HIS A 151 19.88 -3.98 12.90
C HIS A 151 19.23 -4.35 11.57
N GLY A 152 19.27 -3.44 10.59
CA GLY A 152 18.92 -3.75 9.22
C GLY A 152 19.88 -4.77 8.58
N ASN A 153 19.56 -5.22 7.39
CA ASN A 153 20.49 -6.08 6.63
C ASN A 153 21.63 -5.22 6.08
N GLU A 154 22.75 -5.18 6.79
CA GLU A 154 23.92 -4.35 6.45
C GLU A 154 24.76 -4.94 5.29
N CYS A 155 24.45 -6.16 4.85
CA CYS A 155 25.18 -6.84 3.80
C CYS A 155 24.51 -6.60 2.43
N VAL A 156 25.33 -6.24 1.44
CA VAL A 156 24.92 -6.10 0.06
C VAL A 156 25.66 -7.14 -0.79
N PRO A 157 24.99 -8.17 -1.34
CA PRO A 157 25.63 -9.12 -2.23
C PRO A 157 26.03 -8.43 -3.54
N THR A 158 27.30 -8.57 -3.91
CA THR A 158 27.86 -7.96 -5.10
C THR A 158 28.25 -9.02 -6.13
N LEU A 159 27.71 -8.95 -7.34
CA LEU A 159 28.09 -9.81 -8.44
C LEU A 159 29.27 -9.20 -9.21
N ILE A 160 30.42 -9.90 -9.18
CA ILE A 160 31.64 -9.51 -9.90
C ILE A 160 31.80 -10.41 -11.13
N GLY A 161 32.14 -9.83 -12.27
CA GLY A 161 32.35 -10.57 -13.52
C GLY A 161 32.55 -9.65 -14.69
N ALA A 162 32.97 -10.19 -15.84
CA ALA A 162 33.23 -9.46 -17.07
C ALA A 162 32.02 -8.64 -17.54
N GLN A 163 32.27 -7.62 -18.34
CA GLN A 163 31.19 -6.86 -18.99
C GLN A 163 30.39 -7.78 -19.92
N GLY A 164 29.08 -7.64 -19.95
CA GLY A 164 28.19 -8.44 -20.82
C GLY A 164 27.88 -9.85 -20.34
N CYS A 165 28.41 -10.34 -19.20
CA CYS A 165 28.17 -11.69 -18.71
C CYS A 165 26.75 -11.91 -18.09
N GLY A 166 25.81 -10.98 -18.25
CA GLY A 166 24.43 -11.19 -17.84
C GLY A 166 24.07 -10.84 -16.38
N LYS A 167 24.98 -10.19 -15.61
CA LYS A 167 24.72 -9.81 -14.21
C LYS A 167 23.39 -9.06 -14.02
N THR A 168 23.17 -8.03 -14.79
CA THR A 168 21.94 -7.21 -14.74
C THR A 168 20.71 -8.02 -15.13
N THR A 169 20.83 -8.90 -16.13
CA THR A 169 19.75 -9.79 -16.57
C THR A 169 19.39 -10.79 -15.49
N PHE A 170 20.40 -11.35 -14.78
CA PHE A 170 20.17 -12.23 -13.64
C PHE A 170 19.42 -11.53 -12.52
N LEU A 171 19.86 -10.32 -12.13
CA LEU A 171 19.22 -9.54 -11.04
C LEU A 171 17.81 -9.05 -11.40
N ARG A 172 17.52 -8.80 -12.67
CA ARG A 172 16.18 -8.36 -13.11
C ARG A 172 15.15 -9.49 -13.13
N LYS A 173 15.57 -10.74 -13.36
CA LYS A 173 14.64 -11.88 -13.44
C LYS A 173 13.95 -12.23 -12.13
N PRO A 174 14.59 -12.18 -10.96
CA PRO A 174 13.90 -12.34 -9.67
C PRO A 174 12.94 -11.19 -9.33
N SER A 175 13.19 -10.01 -9.88
CA SER A 175 12.38 -8.81 -9.62
C SER A 175 11.19 -8.64 -10.58
N VAL A 176 10.89 -9.63 -11.43
CA VAL A 176 9.73 -9.58 -12.33
C VAL A 176 8.46 -10.01 -11.60
N ASN A 177 8.15 -9.29 -10.52
CA ASN A 177 6.79 -9.07 -10.14
C ASN A 177 6.55 -7.55 -10.21
N PRO A 178 5.68 -7.03 -11.08
CA PRO A 178 5.52 -5.61 -11.33
C PRO A 178 4.80 -4.87 -10.20
N VAL A 179 4.95 -5.31 -8.96
CA VAL A 179 4.26 -4.76 -7.77
C VAL A 179 5.22 -4.01 -6.83
N LEU A 180 6.49 -3.86 -7.21
CA LEU A 180 7.43 -2.98 -6.48
C LEU A 180 7.84 -1.79 -7.34
#